data_d5d39dd579fdb7e04a910c8ca10c9256
#
_entry.id   d5d39dd579fdb7e04a910c8ca10c9256
#
_cell.length_a   1.000
_cell.length_b   1.000
_cell.length_c   1.000
_cell.angle_alpha   90.00
_cell.angle_beta   90.00
_cell.angle_gamma   90.00
#
_symmetry.space_group_name_H-M   'P 1'
#
loop_
_entity.id
_entity.type
_entity.pdbx_description
1 polymer ?
#
loop_
_entity_poly.entity_id
_entity_poly.type
_entity_poly.pdbx_seq_one_letter_code
_entity_poly.pdbx_strand_id
1 'polypeptide(L)'
;MAHSGINVLLEGHNFVRLLGGLWTTVWIAALSLLIGLAFGAVLGILRTFKNRLLRLILRLYLEFFRIVPTVVLLFLAYYILPRMMHVANLPGSLMAVVAFALWVAAEFSDIVRGALISV
;
A
#
# COMPACT_ATOMS: atom_id res chain seq x y z
N MET A 1 -17.58 -26.38 26.84
CA MET A 1 -16.78 -25.52 27.66
C MET A 1 -16.52 -24.22 26.92
N ALA A 2 -16.99 -23.15 27.47
CA ALA A 2 -16.84 -21.85 26.81
C ALA A 2 -15.41 -21.37 26.97
N HIS A 3 -14.64 -21.48 25.93
CA HIS A 3 -13.36 -20.81 25.90
C HIS A 3 -13.62 -19.34 25.65
N SER A 4 -13.28 -18.51 26.60
CA SER A 4 -13.21 -17.08 26.32
C SER A 4 -12.15 -16.84 25.27
N GLY A 5 -12.26 -15.77 24.48
CA GLY A 5 -11.25 -15.42 23.52
C GLY A 5 -9.86 -15.29 24.13
N ILE A 6 -9.79 -14.95 25.42
CA ILE A 6 -8.53 -14.81 26.18
C ILE A 6 -7.85 -16.19 26.30
N ASN A 7 -8.60 -17.24 26.61
CA ASN A 7 -8.02 -18.58 26.74
C ASN A 7 -7.44 -19.08 25.43
N VAL A 8 -8.10 -18.81 24.32
CA VAL A 8 -7.62 -19.17 22.99
C VAL A 8 -6.33 -18.41 22.69
N LEU A 9 -6.24 -17.15 23.03
CA LEU A 9 -5.04 -16.33 22.83
C LEU A 9 -3.87 -16.77 23.72
N LEU A 10 -4.18 -17.25 24.95
CA LEU A 10 -3.15 -17.68 25.89
C LEU A 10 -2.59 -19.06 25.56
N GLU A 11 -3.25 -19.87 24.72
CA GLU A 11 -2.64 -21.08 24.21
C GLU A 11 -1.40 -20.69 23.42
N GLY A 12 -0.23 -21.23 23.79
CA GLY A 12 1.06 -20.78 23.27
C GLY A 12 1.13 -20.72 21.75
N HIS A 13 0.49 -21.69 21.08
CA HIS A 13 0.51 -21.75 19.62
C HIS A 13 -0.29 -20.58 18.99
N ASN A 14 -1.46 -20.26 19.54
CA ASN A 14 -2.28 -19.16 19.04
C ASN A 14 -1.64 -17.81 19.34
N PHE A 15 -1.00 -17.68 20.50
CA PHE A 15 -0.29 -16.45 20.86
C PHE A 15 0.89 -16.20 19.92
N VAL A 16 1.65 -17.25 19.57
CA VAL A 16 2.76 -17.13 18.62
C VAL A 16 2.25 -16.71 17.23
N ARG A 17 1.11 -17.27 16.79
CA ARG A 17 0.49 -16.87 15.54
C ARG A 17 0.08 -15.40 15.55
N LEU A 18 -0.47 -14.93 16.65
CA LEU A 18 -0.89 -13.53 16.81
C LEU A 18 0.32 -12.60 16.72
N LEU A 19 1.40 -12.92 17.40
CA LEU A 19 2.64 -12.15 17.34
C LEU A 19 3.25 -12.17 15.94
N GLY A 20 3.22 -13.32 15.27
CA GLY A 20 3.69 -13.44 13.90
C GLY A 20 2.88 -12.58 12.95
N GLY A 21 1.55 -12.56 13.10
CA GLY A 21 0.66 -11.71 12.32
C GLY A 21 0.92 -10.23 12.57
N LEU A 22 1.12 -9.86 13.82
CA LEU A 22 1.45 -8.49 14.19
C LEU A 22 2.78 -8.05 13.57
N TRP A 23 3.79 -8.89 13.63
CA TRP A 23 5.09 -8.63 13.02
C TRP A 23 4.95 -8.44 11.51
N THR A 24 4.20 -9.33 10.85
CA THR A 24 3.94 -9.23 9.40
C THR A 24 3.27 -7.90 9.06
N THR A 25 2.26 -7.49 9.83
CA THR A 25 1.58 -6.22 9.65
C THR A 25 2.54 -5.05 9.77
N VAL A 26 3.39 -5.08 10.78
CA VAL A 26 4.35 -3.99 11.05
C VAL A 26 5.34 -3.85 9.90
N TRP A 27 5.97 -4.93 9.44
CA TRP A 27 6.96 -4.80 8.38
C TRP A 27 6.33 -4.48 7.02
N ILE A 28 5.12 -4.99 6.74
CA ILE A 28 4.38 -4.60 5.52
C ILE A 28 4.09 -3.10 5.55
N ALA A 29 3.60 -2.60 6.67
CA ALA A 29 3.33 -1.17 6.81
C ALA A 29 4.60 -0.33 6.67
N ALA A 30 5.68 -0.74 7.31
CA ALA A 30 6.94 -0.02 7.25
C ALA A 30 7.51 0.05 5.82
N LEU A 31 7.56 -1.08 5.13
CA LEU A 31 8.04 -1.12 3.75
C LEU A 31 7.12 -0.33 2.82
N SER A 32 5.81 -0.46 2.97
CA SER A 32 4.84 0.27 2.17
C SER A 32 5.00 1.78 2.35
N LEU A 33 5.20 2.23 3.59
CA LEU A 33 5.42 3.64 3.88
C LEU A 33 6.74 4.13 3.27
N LEU A 34 7.82 3.40 3.47
CA LEU A 34 9.13 3.82 2.94
C LEU A 34 9.10 3.95 1.43
N ILE A 35 8.61 2.93 0.74
CA ILE A 35 8.52 2.92 -0.72
C ILE A 35 7.51 3.97 -1.18
N GLY A 36 6.34 4.01 -0.55
CA GLY A 36 5.29 4.95 -0.90
C GLY A 36 5.67 6.40 -0.69
N LEU A 37 6.37 6.72 0.40
CA LEU A 37 6.85 8.08 0.66
C LEU A 37 7.89 8.50 -0.38
N ALA A 38 8.82 7.60 -0.72
CA ALA A 38 9.83 7.90 -1.73
C ALA A 38 9.19 8.17 -3.10
N PHE A 39 8.31 7.27 -3.55
CA PHE A 39 7.59 7.45 -4.81
C PHE A 39 6.66 8.66 -4.78
N GLY A 40 5.95 8.85 -3.67
CA GLY A 40 5.05 9.98 -3.51
C GLY A 40 5.75 11.32 -3.57
N ALA A 41 6.94 11.41 -2.98
CA ALA A 41 7.75 12.63 -3.06
C ALA A 41 8.14 12.93 -4.51
N VAL A 42 8.61 11.91 -5.24
CA VAL A 42 8.96 12.06 -6.65
C VAL A 42 7.74 12.48 -7.47
N LEU A 43 6.61 11.79 -7.29
CA LEU A 43 5.38 12.11 -8.01
C LEU A 43 4.87 13.51 -7.67
N GLY A 44 4.96 13.92 -6.42
CA GLY A 44 4.56 15.25 -5.98
C GLY A 44 5.39 16.34 -6.63
N ILE A 45 6.69 16.14 -6.74
CA ILE A 45 7.59 17.07 -7.43
C ILE A 45 7.27 17.11 -8.93
N LEU A 46 7.06 15.95 -9.54
CA LEU A 46 6.70 15.88 -10.97
C LEU A 46 5.38 16.59 -11.26
N ARG A 47 4.46 16.60 -10.33
CA ARG A 47 3.16 17.27 -10.51
C ARG A 47 3.27 18.80 -10.51
N THR A 48 4.38 19.34 -10.05
CA THR A 48 4.62 20.80 -10.13
C THR A 48 5.14 21.23 -11.50
N PHE A 49 5.51 20.28 -12.36
CA PHE A 49 5.99 20.60 -13.71
C PHE A 49 4.84 21.07 -14.60
N LYS A 50 5.15 21.88 -15.59
CA LYS A 50 4.14 22.49 -16.48
C LYS A 50 3.75 21.60 -17.66
N ASN A 51 4.23 20.37 -17.72
CA ASN A 51 3.92 19.45 -18.81
C ASN A 51 2.48 18.94 -18.67
N ARG A 52 1.63 19.23 -19.66
CA ARG A 52 0.21 18.86 -19.63
C ARG A 52 0.00 17.35 -19.66
N LEU A 53 0.78 16.61 -20.47
CA LEU A 53 0.66 15.16 -20.57
C LEU A 53 1.03 14.50 -19.25
N LEU A 54 2.12 14.93 -18.64
CA LEU A 54 2.56 14.42 -17.35
C LEU A 54 1.52 14.67 -16.27
N ARG A 55 0.95 15.87 -16.23
CA ARG A 55 -0.11 16.21 -15.27
C ARG A 55 -1.34 15.33 -15.47
N LEU A 56 -1.74 15.09 -16.71
CA LEU A 56 -2.90 14.27 -17.00
C LEU A 56 -2.70 12.82 -16.53
N ILE A 57 -1.55 12.24 -16.83
CA ILE A 57 -1.22 10.87 -16.43
C ILE A 57 -1.22 10.74 -14.92
N LEU A 58 -0.56 11.65 -14.22
CA LEU A 58 -0.49 11.63 -12.76
C LEU A 58 -1.86 11.88 -12.12
N ARG A 59 -2.66 12.74 -12.71
CA ARG A 59 -4.02 12.99 -12.24
C ARG A 59 -4.90 11.76 -12.37
N LEU A 60 -4.82 11.04 -13.49
CA LEU A 60 -5.56 9.80 -13.68
C LEU A 60 -5.13 8.74 -12.68
N TYR A 61 -3.84 8.61 -12.42
CA TYR A 61 -3.31 7.71 -11.41
C TYR A 61 -3.88 8.01 -10.02
N LEU A 62 -3.86 9.28 -9.62
CA LEU A 62 -4.35 9.70 -8.31
C LEU A 62 -5.85 9.49 -8.16
N GLU A 63 -6.62 9.84 -9.19
CA GLU A 63 -8.07 9.65 -9.15
C GLU A 63 -8.44 8.17 -9.07
N PHE A 64 -7.70 7.32 -9.76
CA PHE A 64 -7.91 5.86 -9.68
C PHE A 64 -7.75 5.37 -8.24
N PHE A 65 -6.70 5.77 -7.55
CA PHE A 65 -6.45 5.35 -6.17
C PHE A 65 -7.40 5.96 -5.15
N ARG A 66 -8.01 7.09 -5.46
CA ARG A 66 -9.04 7.68 -4.60
C ARG A 66 -10.39 7.01 -4.75
N ILE A 67 -10.74 6.65 -5.98
CA ILE A 67 -12.05 6.05 -6.28
C ILE A 67 -12.09 4.59 -5.85
N VAL A 68 -11.02 3.84 -6.09
CA VAL A 68 -10.97 2.41 -5.81
C VAL A 68 -10.67 2.19 -4.32
N PRO A 69 -11.53 1.46 -3.58
CA PRO A 69 -11.26 1.13 -2.19
C PRO A 69 -9.97 0.30 -2.05
N THR A 70 -9.28 0.49 -0.93
CA THR A 70 -8.01 -0.21 -0.65
C THR A 70 -8.16 -1.73 -0.72
N VAL A 71 -9.28 -2.25 -0.24
CA VAL A 71 -9.55 -3.70 -0.28
C VAL A 71 -9.59 -4.21 -1.72
N VAL A 72 -10.23 -3.44 -2.62
CA VAL A 72 -10.28 -3.80 -4.04
C VAL A 72 -8.88 -3.75 -4.66
N LEU A 73 -8.06 -2.77 -4.28
CA LEU A 73 -6.67 -2.69 -4.73
C LEU A 73 -5.88 -3.92 -4.31
N LEU A 74 -6.07 -4.40 -3.09
CA LEU A 74 -5.43 -5.61 -2.60
C LEU A 74 -5.83 -6.83 -3.44
N PHE A 75 -7.12 -6.96 -3.74
CA PHE A 75 -7.60 -8.05 -4.58
C PHE A 75 -7.04 -7.97 -5.99
N LEU A 76 -7.02 -6.80 -6.59
CA LEU A 76 -6.46 -6.61 -7.91
C LEU A 76 -4.97 -6.96 -7.94
N ALA A 77 -4.21 -6.50 -6.95
CA ALA A 77 -2.80 -6.83 -6.84
C ALA A 77 -2.58 -8.33 -6.69
N TYR A 78 -3.37 -8.96 -5.84
CA TYR A 78 -3.25 -10.39 -5.58
C TYR A 78 -3.53 -11.24 -6.83
N TYR A 79 -4.52 -10.88 -7.62
CA TYR A 79 -4.92 -11.68 -8.78
C TYR A 79 -4.23 -11.28 -10.08
N ILE A 80 -3.95 -10.00 -10.27
CA ILE A 80 -3.44 -9.48 -11.55
C ILE A 80 -1.92 -9.51 -11.61
N LEU A 81 -1.22 -9.13 -10.53
CA LEU A 81 0.24 -9.04 -10.53
C LEU A 81 0.94 -10.36 -10.90
N PRO A 82 0.54 -11.52 -10.34
CA PRO A 82 1.18 -12.77 -10.72
C PRO A 82 1.01 -13.09 -12.20
N ARG A 83 -0.14 -12.77 -12.77
CA ARG A 83 -0.40 -12.99 -14.20
C ARG A 83 0.40 -12.07 -15.09
N MET A 84 0.52 -10.80 -14.71
CA MET A 84 1.30 -9.83 -15.49
C MET A 84 2.79 -10.13 -15.47
N MET A 85 3.29 -10.60 -14.34
CA MET A 85 4.71 -10.92 -14.19
C MET A 85 5.05 -12.34 -14.60
N HIS A 86 4.07 -13.14 -15.01
CA HIS A 86 4.23 -14.55 -15.39
C HIS A 86 4.86 -15.39 -14.28
N VAL A 87 4.62 -15.02 -13.02
CA VAL A 87 5.10 -15.74 -11.85
C VAL A 87 3.90 -16.35 -11.14
N ALA A 88 3.89 -17.67 -10.98
CA ALA A 88 2.73 -18.37 -10.42
C ALA A 88 2.62 -18.20 -8.90
N ASN A 89 3.72 -17.99 -8.19
CA ASN A 89 3.77 -18.05 -6.73
C ASN A 89 4.39 -16.79 -6.13
N LEU A 90 3.73 -15.63 -6.30
CA LEU A 90 4.16 -14.43 -5.60
C LEU A 90 3.61 -14.46 -4.16
N PRO A 91 4.44 -14.10 -3.15
CA PRO A 91 3.94 -14.00 -1.78
C PRO A 91 2.84 -12.93 -1.65
N GLY A 92 1.78 -13.25 -0.90
CA GLY A 92 0.72 -12.28 -0.64
C GLY A 92 1.20 -11.03 0.06
N SER A 93 2.21 -11.16 0.93
CA SER A 93 2.81 -10.03 1.62
C SER A 93 3.49 -9.05 0.65
N LEU A 94 4.14 -9.56 -0.40
CA LEU A 94 4.76 -8.71 -1.42
C LEU A 94 3.70 -7.92 -2.17
N MET A 95 2.59 -8.56 -2.54
CA MET A 95 1.48 -7.89 -3.24
C MET A 95 0.84 -6.84 -2.37
N ALA A 96 0.70 -7.11 -1.07
CA ALA A 96 0.19 -6.13 -0.11
C ALA A 96 1.10 -4.91 -0.03
N VAL A 97 2.42 -5.11 0.01
CA VAL A 97 3.39 -4.01 0.02
C VAL A 97 3.25 -3.16 -1.24
N VAL A 98 3.15 -3.80 -2.41
CA VAL A 98 3.01 -3.07 -3.68
C VAL A 98 1.73 -2.24 -3.68
N ALA A 99 0.60 -2.83 -3.32
CA ALA A 99 -0.69 -2.14 -3.31
C ALA A 99 -0.69 -0.96 -2.33
N PHE A 100 -0.24 -1.18 -1.11
CA PHE A 100 -0.19 -0.12 -0.10
C PHE A 100 0.83 0.96 -0.45
N ALA A 101 1.98 0.58 -1.02
CA ALA A 101 2.99 1.55 -1.44
C ALA A 101 2.45 2.47 -2.52
N LEU A 102 1.73 1.93 -3.50
CA LEU A 102 1.10 2.73 -4.55
C LEU A 102 0.06 3.68 -3.99
N TRP A 103 -0.76 3.20 -3.05
CA TRP A 103 -1.76 4.04 -2.40
C TRP A 103 -1.12 5.16 -1.58
N VAL A 104 -0.11 4.83 -0.78
CA VAL A 104 0.62 5.83 0.03
C VAL A 104 1.31 6.84 -0.89
N ALA A 105 1.89 6.38 -2.00
CA ALA A 105 2.53 7.27 -2.97
C ALA A 105 1.54 8.29 -3.54
N ALA A 106 0.32 7.85 -3.87
CA ALA A 106 -0.72 8.73 -4.37
C ALA A 106 -1.10 9.79 -3.34
N GLU A 107 -1.37 9.37 -2.10
CA GLU A 107 -1.75 10.29 -1.03
C GLU A 107 -0.61 11.26 -0.68
N PHE A 108 0.61 10.75 -0.58
CA PHE A 108 1.76 11.57 -0.22
C PHE A 108 2.13 12.55 -1.33
N SER A 109 1.92 12.18 -2.60
CA SER A 109 2.17 13.11 -3.71
C SER A 109 1.29 14.35 -3.63
N ASP A 110 0.04 14.19 -3.18
CA ASP A 110 -0.85 15.33 -2.94
C ASP A 110 -0.32 16.24 -1.84
N ILE A 111 0.17 15.65 -0.76
CA ILE A 111 0.73 16.41 0.36
C ILE A 111 1.96 17.20 -0.08
N VAL A 112 2.87 16.54 -0.80
CA VAL A 112 4.10 17.17 -1.29
C VAL A 112 3.78 18.31 -2.27
N ARG A 113 2.87 18.06 -3.22
CA ARG A 113 2.47 19.09 -4.17
C ARG A 113 1.85 20.28 -3.47
N GLY A 114 0.95 20.03 -2.51
CA GLY A 114 0.33 21.11 -1.74
C GLY A 114 1.35 21.93 -0.96
N ALA A 115 2.32 21.26 -0.34
CA ALA A 115 3.38 21.94 0.39
C ALA A 115 4.27 22.79 -0.53
N LEU A 116 4.64 22.27 -1.70
CA LEU A 116 5.47 23.00 -2.65
C LEU A 116 4.76 24.21 -3.26
N ILE A 117 3.45 24.10 -3.51
CA ILE A 117 2.68 25.20 -4.07
C ILE A 117 2.45 26.30 -3.05
N SER A 118 2.31 25.95 -1.77
CA SER A 118 2.03 26.93 -0.70
C SER A 118 3.26 27.74 -0.27
N VAL A 119 4.45 27.35 -0.67
CA VAL A 119 5.70 28.04 -0.31
C VAL A 119 5.98 29.25 -1.20
#